data_41bbe6e6d4ffbc55fb1bab5a9a8cd71b
#
_entry.id   41bbe6e6d4ffbc55fb1bab5a9a8cd71b
#
_cell.length_a   1.000
_cell.length_b   1.000
_cell.length_c   1.000
_cell.angle_alpha   90.00
_cell.angle_beta   90.00
_cell.angle_gamma   90.00
#
_symmetry.space_group_name_H-M   'P 1'
#
loop_
_entity.id
_entity.type
_entity.pdbx_description
1 polymer ?
#
loop_
_entity_poly.entity_id
_entity_poly.type
_entity_poly.pdbx_seq_one_letter_code
_entity_poly.pdbx_strand_id
1 'polypeptide(L)'
;NFILNIKNYKFEEKMKIIISPAKSLNFEDKVQTSINSQPFFNDDAIKINNELKKESIESLCNLMGISPKLGELNWNRNQDFKNNSNQSKQAIFAFNGDVYDGIDINTIEEKKHKLVNDVIRILSGLYGILSPFDHIKPYRLEMGTKFSVNGSKNLYDFWASKVTNQLKSELDKDEIILNLASNEYFSVLNSKEISNEIISPQFKD
;
A
#
# COMPACT_ATOMS: atom_id res chain seq x y z
N ASN A 1 -13.84 5.56 -23.01
CA ASN A 1 -14.89 6.59 -22.76
C ASN A 1 -15.38 6.64 -21.30
N PHE A 2 -14.58 6.12 -20.37
CA PHE A 2 -14.86 6.13 -18.94
C PHE A 2 -14.78 7.56 -18.33
N ILE A 3 -13.96 8.43 -18.90
CA ILE A 3 -13.78 9.82 -18.44
C ILE A 3 -15.05 10.69 -18.67
N LEU A 4 -15.97 10.29 -19.53
CA LEU A 4 -17.14 11.11 -19.91
C LEU A 4 -18.33 11.00 -18.93
N ASN A 5 -18.37 9.98 -18.09
CA ASN A 5 -19.47 9.84 -17.12
C ASN A 5 -19.20 10.50 -15.75
N ILE A 6 -17.94 10.86 -15.46
CA ILE A 6 -17.57 11.61 -14.25
C ILE A 6 -18.02 13.09 -14.36
N LYS A 7 -18.31 13.61 -15.55
CA LYS A 7 -18.67 15.02 -15.75
C LYS A 7 -20.00 15.45 -15.14
N ASN A 8 -20.83 14.52 -14.69
CA ASN A 8 -22.13 14.82 -14.04
C ASN A 8 -22.12 14.64 -12.51
N TYR A 9 -21.05 14.11 -11.92
CA TYR A 9 -20.85 14.20 -10.49
C TYR A 9 -20.34 15.61 -10.17
N LYS A 10 -21.06 16.34 -9.34
CA LYS A 10 -20.57 17.59 -8.79
C LYS A 10 -19.26 17.28 -8.08
N PHE A 11 -18.16 17.88 -8.53
CA PHE A 11 -16.81 17.76 -7.96
C PHE A 11 -16.69 18.30 -6.51
N GLU A 12 -17.78 18.37 -5.79
CA GLU A 12 -17.86 18.71 -4.36
C GLU A 12 -17.89 17.49 -3.45
N GLU A 13 -18.03 16.27 -4.02
CA GLU A 13 -18.00 15.04 -3.22
C GLU A 13 -16.55 14.67 -2.92
N LYS A 14 -16.21 14.71 -1.65
CA LYS A 14 -14.92 14.23 -1.17
C LYS A 14 -14.82 12.73 -1.43
N MET A 15 -13.67 12.28 -1.90
CA MET A 15 -13.45 10.88 -2.29
C MET A 15 -12.10 10.38 -1.77
N LYS A 16 -12.10 9.17 -1.21
CA LYS A 16 -10.89 8.42 -0.89
C LYS A 16 -10.73 7.27 -1.87
N ILE A 17 -9.60 7.17 -2.54
CA ILE A 17 -9.28 6.13 -3.52
C ILE A 17 -8.35 5.10 -2.89
N ILE A 18 -8.76 3.84 -2.87
CA ILE A 18 -7.96 2.74 -2.33
C ILE A 18 -7.36 1.94 -3.47
N ILE A 19 -6.04 1.76 -3.46
CA ILE A 19 -5.30 1.01 -4.47
C ILE A 19 -4.43 -0.09 -3.86
N SER A 20 -4.06 -1.08 -4.68
CA SER A 20 -3.08 -2.10 -4.32
C SER A 20 -1.65 -1.56 -4.46
N PRO A 21 -0.68 -2.14 -3.74
CA PRO A 21 0.74 -1.90 -4.00
C PRO A 21 1.16 -2.61 -5.29
N ALA A 22 2.40 -2.45 -5.72
CA ALA A 22 3.01 -3.25 -6.76
C ALA A 22 4.05 -4.24 -6.21
N LYS A 23 4.22 -5.38 -6.88
CA LYS A 23 5.27 -6.36 -6.54
C LYS A 23 6.65 -5.88 -6.93
N SER A 24 6.74 -5.11 -8.02
CA SER A 24 7.95 -4.47 -8.49
C SER A 24 8.15 -3.13 -7.80
N LEU A 25 9.40 -2.80 -7.53
CA LEU A 25 9.80 -1.56 -6.86
C LEU A 25 10.94 -0.89 -7.64
N ASN A 26 10.88 0.44 -7.72
CA ASN A 26 11.91 1.29 -8.29
C ASN A 26 12.46 2.24 -7.21
N PHE A 27 13.70 2.03 -6.79
CA PHE A 27 14.41 2.87 -5.83
C PHE A 27 15.54 3.70 -6.46
N GLU A 28 15.78 3.55 -7.78
CA GLU A 28 16.90 4.17 -8.47
C GLU A 28 16.59 5.60 -8.92
N ASP A 29 15.37 5.84 -9.42
CA ASP A 29 14.98 7.14 -9.96
C ASP A 29 14.88 8.20 -8.85
N LYS A 30 15.35 9.40 -9.17
CA LYS A 30 15.24 10.56 -8.28
C LYS A 30 13.80 11.04 -8.19
N VAL A 31 13.39 11.42 -7.00
CA VAL A 31 12.07 11.98 -6.71
C VAL A 31 12.18 13.49 -6.59
N GLN A 32 11.24 14.20 -7.23
CA GLN A 32 11.12 15.65 -7.14
C GLN A 32 9.80 16.00 -6.42
N THR A 33 9.85 16.04 -5.10
CA THR A 33 8.73 16.50 -4.27
C THR A 33 9.24 16.99 -2.92
N SER A 34 8.59 18.00 -2.39
CA SER A 34 8.80 18.50 -1.02
C SER A 34 8.00 17.72 0.03
N ILE A 35 7.00 16.94 -0.41
CA ILE A 35 6.16 16.18 0.51
C ILE A 35 6.87 14.89 0.91
N ASN A 36 6.99 14.68 2.22
CA ASN A 36 7.46 13.44 2.79
C ASN A 36 6.72 13.17 4.10
N SER A 37 6.40 11.90 4.35
CA SER A 37 5.77 11.43 5.58
C SER A 37 6.31 10.06 5.95
N GLN A 38 5.99 9.61 7.15
CA GLN A 38 6.33 8.27 7.61
C GLN A 38 5.06 7.42 7.66
N PRO A 39 5.15 6.13 7.35
CA PRO A 39 4.02 5.23 7.46
C PRO A 39 3.42 5.26 8.86
N PHE A 40 2.10 5.38 8.96
CA PHE A 40 1.39 5.41 10.23
C PHE A 40 1.70 4.19 11.09
N PHE A 41 1.78 3.00 10.47
CA PHE A 41 2.09 1.74 11.14
C PHE A 41 3.57 1.32 11.00
N ASN A 42 4.50 2.28 11.02
CA ASN A 42 5.93 1.97 10.88
C ASN A 42 6.43 0.99 11.96
N ASP A 43 5.98 1.14 13.20
CA ASP A 43 6.37 0.22 14.29
C ASP A 43 5.82 -1.19 14.09
N ASP A 44 4.63 -1.32 13.52
CA ASP A 44 4.05 -2.61 13.18
C ASP A 44 4.78 -3.25 11.98
N ALA A 45 5.18 -2.45 10.99
CA ALA A 45 6.04 -2.92 9.90
C ALA A 45 7.39 -3.46 10.42
N ILE A 46 7.98 -2.79 11.41
CA ILE A 46 9.19 -3.27 12.10
C ILE A 46 8.94 -4.60 12.81
N LYS A 47 7.80 -4.79 13.48
CA LYS A 47 7.45 -6.06 14.12
C LYS A 47 7.33 -7.19 13.09
N ILE A 48 6.62 -6.95 11.99
CA ILE A 48 6.49 -7.93 10.89
C ILE A 48 7.87 -8.27 10.33
N ASN A 49 8.69 -7.26 10.05
CA ASN A 49 10.04 -7.49 9.51
C ASN A 49 10.93 -8.27 10.49
N ASN A 50 10.81 -8.04 11.81
CA ASN A 50 11.56 -8.80 12.79
C ASN A 50 11.21 -10.30 12.78
N GLU A 51 9.97 -10.66 12.44
CA GLU A 51 9.60 -12.05 12.24
C GLU A 51 10.13 -12.58 10.89
N LEU A 52 10.00 -11.82 9.80
CA LEU A 52 10.55 -12.19 8.48
C LEU A 52 12.07 -12.38 8.50
N LYS A 53 12.80 -11.65 9.34
CA LYS A 53 14.26 -11.81 9.52
C LYS A 53 14.67 -13.19 10.05
N LYS A 54 13.78 -13.88 10.73
CA LYS A 54 14.03 -15.21 11.29
C LYS A 54 13.93 -16.31 10.25
N GLU A 55 13.28 -16.02 9.12
CA GLU A 55 13.07 -16.96 8.05
C GLU A 55 14.35 -17.19 7.24
N SER A 56 14.58 -18.44 6.81
CA SER A 56 15.62 -18.76 5.85
C SER A 56 15.23 -18.32 4.43
N ILE A 57 16.19 -18.25 3.53
CA ILE A 57 15.92 -17.95 2.10
C ILE A 57 14.94 -18.97 1.52
N GLU A 58 15.10 -20.26 1.81
CA GLU A 58 14.21 -21.32 1.35
C GLU A 58 12.79 -21.15 1.91
N SER A 59 12.67 -20.82 3.20
CA SER A 59 11.39 -20.52 3.83
C SER A 59 10.68 -19.34 3.17
N LEU A 60 11.40 -18.24 2.89
CA LEU A 60 10.85 -17.09 2.17
C LEU A 60 10.41 -17.45 0.74
N CYS A 61 11.18 -18.30 0.04
CA CYS A 61 10.78 -18.78 -1.29
C CYS A 61 9.45 -19.53 -1.25
N ASN A 62 9.30 -20.45 -0.30
CA ASN A 62 8.07 -21.24 -0.12
C ASN A 62 6.90 -20.35 0.34
N LEU A 63 7.14 -19.47 1.30
CA LEU A 63 6.13 -18.57 1.88
C LEU A 63 5.53 -17.63 0.84
N MET A 64 6.36 -17.06 -0.03
CA MET A 64 5.98 -16.04 -1.00
C MET A 64 5.80 -16.57 -2.42
N GLY A 65 6.07 -17.86 -2.67
CA GLY A 65 6.00 -18.47 -4.01
C GLY A 65 6.96 -17.81 -5.01
N ILE A 66 8.21 -17.56 -4.59
CA ILE A 66 9.21 -16.83 -5.38
C ILE A 66 10.45 -17.67 -5.68
N SER A 67 11.20 -17.27 -6.72
CA SER A 67 12.45 -17.94 -7.09
C SER A 67 13.55 -17.76 -6.02
N PRO A 68 14.56 -18.66 -5.97
CA PRO A 68 15.69 -18.53 -5.03
C PRO A 68 16.38 -17.17 -5.10
N LYS A 69 16.57 -16.62 -6.31
CA LYS A 69 17.15 -15.28 -6.51
C LYS A 69 16.33 -14.18 -5.83
N LEU A 70 15.01 -14.25 -5.94
CA LEU A 70 14.12 -13.30 -5.27
C LEU A 70 14.04 -13.56 -3.77
N GLY A 71 14.16 -14.81 -3.34
CA GLY A 71 14.27 -15.18 -1.92
C GLY A 71 15.48 -14.56 -1.27
N GLU A 72 16.66 -14.70 -1.87
CA GLU A 72 17.92 -14.10 -1.40
C GLU A 72 17.83 -12.57 -1.35
N LEU A 73 17.31 -11.94 -2.41
CA LEU A 73 17.11 -10.49 -2.45
C LEU A 73 16.25 -10.01 -1.28
N ASN A 74 15.12 -10.68 -1.02
CA ASN A 74 14.20 -10.25 0.03
C ASN A 74 14.71 -10.64 1.43
N TRP A 75 15.46 -11.72 1.57
CA TRP A 75 16.17 -12.03 2.80
C TRP A 75 17.16 -10.91 3.16
N ASN A 76 17.98 -10.45 2.22
CA ASN A 76 18.89 -9.32 2.42
C ASN A 76 18.13 -8.04 2.80
N ARG A 77 17.05 -7.72 2.09
CA ARG A 77 16.17 -6.56 2.41
C ARG A 77 15.64 -6.62 3.83
N ASN A 78 15.20 -7.80 4.28
CA ASN A 78 14.71 -7.99 5.64
C ASN A 78 15.83 -7.80 6.66
N GLN A 79 17.04 -8.34 6.40
CA GLN A 79 18.19 -8.16 7.30
C GLN A 79 18.54 -6.69 7.47
N ASP A 80 18.55 -5.93 6.38
CA ASP A 80 18.96 -4.51 6.35
C ASP A 80 17.84 -3.52 6.67
N PHE A 81 16.63 -3.98 6.95
CA PHE A 81 15.45 -3.12 7.07
C PHE A 81 15.62 -1.99 8.08
N LYS A 82 16.34 -2.21 9.20
CA LYS A 82 16.58 -1.19 10.23
C LYS A 82 17.79 -0.30 9.95
N ASN A 83 18.61 -0.63 8.96
CA ASN A 83 19.79 0.17 8.65
C ASN A 83 19.39 1.53 8.08
N ASN A 84 19.95 2.61 8.64
CA ASN A 84 19.71 3.98 8.14
C ASN A 84 20.32 4.23 6.76
N SER A 85 21.30 3.40 6.35
CA SER A 85 21.87 3.42 4.99
C SER A 85 20.95 2.79 3.95
N ASN A 86 19.90 2.09 4.36
CA ASN A 86 18.95 1.48 3.44
C ASN A 86 18.11 2.56 2.77
N GLN A 87 18.07 2.52 1.45
CA GLN A 87 17.29 3.48 0.65
C GLN A 87 15.83 3.49 1.10
N SER A 88 15.27 4.68 1.24
CA SER A 88 13.82 4.86 1.39
C SER A 88 13.32 5.80 0.31
N LYS A 89 12.08 5.59 -0.12
CA LYS A 89 11.46 6.38 -1.18
C LYS A 89 9.96 6.48 -0.92
N GLN A 90 9.34 7.57 -1.32
CA GLN A 90 7.89 7.72 -1.19
C GLN A 90 7.17 6.61 -1.96
N ALA A 91 6.15 6.03 -1.35
CA ALA A 91 5.46 4.84 -1.85
C ALA A 91 4.96 4.99 -3.30
N ILE A 92 4.37 6.14 -3.64
CA ILE A 92 3.85 6.41 -4.98
C ILE A 92 4.93 6.40 -6.08
N PHE A 93 6.18 6.72 -5.74
CA PHE A 93 7.32 6.68 -6.65
C PHE A 93 8.10 5.37 -6.56
N ALA A 94 7.93 4.63 -5.46
CA ALA A 94 8.64 3.38 -5.23
C ALA A 94 7.94 2.20 -5.87
N PHE A 95 6.62 2.14 -5.82
CA PHE A 95 5.86 1.08 -6.49
C PHE A 95 5.90 1.25 -8.01
N ASN A 96 6.14 0.14 -8.72
CA ASN A 96 6.27 0.10 -10.17
C ASN A 96 5.37 -0.98 -10.75
N GLY A 97 4.40 -0.60 -11.58
CA GLY A 97 3.41 -1.49 -12.21
C GLY A 97 2.23 -0.69 -12.78
N ASP A 98 1.34 -1.39 -13.48
CA ASP A 98 0.29 -0.80 -14.34
C ASP A 98 -0.55 0.30 -13.67
N VAL A 99 -0.90 0.13 -12.38
CA VAL A 99 -1.65 1.15 -11.63
C VAL A 99 -0.83 2.43 -11.47
N TYR A 100 0.45 2.29 -11.17
CA TYR A 100 1.38 3.41 -10.96
C TYR A 100 1.79 4.06 -12.28
N ASP A 101 1.94 3.27 -13.34
CA ASP A 101 2.14 3.77 -14.71
C ASP A 101 0.91 4.55 -15.19
N GLY A 102 -0.29 4.10 -14.82
CA GLY A 102 -1.53 4.80 -15.12
C GLY A 102 -1.74 6.10 -14.33
N ILE A 103 -1.22 6.18 -13.11
CA ILE A 103 -1.22 7.42 -12.31
C ILE A 103 -0.18 8.40 -12.83
N ASP A 104 0.98 7.88 -13.28
CA ASP A 104 2.12 8.65 -13.79
C ASP A 104 2.42 9.90 -12.96
N ILE A 105 2.74 9.68 -11.70
CA ILE A 105 2.96 10.75 -10.70
C ILE A 105 3.98 11.79 -11.16
N ASN A 106 4.93 11.42 -12.02
CA ASN A 106 5.95 12.33 -12.53
C ASN A 106 5.38 13.41 -13.48
N THR A 107 4.20 13.18 -14.05
CA THR A 107 3.50 14.17 -14.90
C THR A 107 2.58 15.08 -14.09
N ILE A 108 2.32 14.77 -12.82
CA ILE A 108 1.49 15.57 -11.95
C ILE A 108 2.31 16.72 -11.35
N GLU A 109 1.87 17.96 -11.54
CA GLU A 109 2.53 19.12 -10.98
C GLU A 109 2.65 19.03 -9.45
N GLU A 110 3.82 19.38 -8.89
CA GLU A 110 4.11 19.26 -7.46
C GLU A 110 3.04 19.94 -6.57
N LYS A 111 2.50 21.08 -7.01
CA LYS A 111 1.41 21.76 -6.27
C LYS A 111 0.15 20.91 -6.07
N LYS A 112 -0.04 19.85 -6.87
CA LYS A 112 -1.14 18.89 -6.76
C LYS A 112 -0.79 17.65 -5.93
N HIS A 113 0.47 17.46 -5.56
CA HIS A 113 0.89 16.31 -4.76
C HIS A 113 0.17 16.23 -3.41
N LYS A 114 -0.15 17.40 -2.81
CA LYS A 114 -0.95 17.41 -1.59
C LYS A 114 -2.33 16.77 -1.81
N LEU A 115 -3.00 17.10 -2.91
CA LEU A 115 -4.30 16.49 -3.26
C LEU A 115 -4.16 14.98 -3.46
N VAL A 116 -3.12 14.53 -4.19
CA VAL A 116 -2.84 13.10 -4.37
C VAL A 116 -2.67 12.41 -3.01
N ASN A 117 -1.92 13.05 -2.10
CA ASN A 117 -1.70 12.51 -0.75
C ASN A 117 -2.98 12.46 0.09
N ASP A 118 -3.85 13.42 -0.06
CA ASP A 118 -5.10 13.49 0.69
C ASP A 118 -6.13 12.46 0.19
N VAL A 119 -6.14 12.18 -1.12
CA VAL A 119 -7.17 11.37 -1.78
C VAL A 119 -6.81 9.89 -1.86
N ILE A 120 -5.55 9.51 -2.12
CA ILE A 120 -5.16 8.12 -2.35
C ILE A 120 -4.69 7.45 -1.05
N ARG A 121 -5.03 6.15 -0.90
CA ARG A 121 -4.45 5.25 0.09
C ARG A 121 -4.00 3.96 -0.60
N ILE A 122 -2.82 3.49 -0.22
CA ILE A 122 -2.20 2.27 -0.76
C ILE A 122 -2.23 1.21 0.34
N LEU A 123 -2.89 0.08 0.08
CA LEU A 123 -2.86 -1.06 1.00
C LEU A 123 -1.52 -1.78 0.89
N SER A 124 -1.03 -2.38 1.97
CA SER A 124 0.29 -3.00 2.02
C SER A 124 0.34 -4.15 3.01
N GLY A 125 0.90 -5.29 2.60
CA GLY A 125 1.11 -6.42 3.50
C GLY A 125 2.08 -6.10 4.65
N LEU A 126 3.07 -5.25 4.41
CA LEU A 126 4.07 -4.86 5.42
C LEU A 126 3.63 -3.66 6.26
N TYR A 127 3.05 -2.63 5.63
CA TYR A 127 2.74 -1.35 6.28
C TYR A 127 1.25 -1.16 6.59
N GLY A 128 0.38 -2.13 6.24
CA GLY A 128 -1.07 -2.04 6.40
C GLY A 128 -1.72 -1.08 5.41
N ILE A 129 -1.66 0.21 5.69
CA ILE A 129 -2.14 1.29 4.83
C ILE A 129 -1.10 2.41 4.79
N LEU A 130 -0.91 2.99 3.61
CA LEU A 130 0.05 4.05 3.34
C LEU A 130 -0.62 5.25 2.70
N SER A 131 -0.14 6.43 3.02
CA SER A 131 -0.31 7.60 2.18
C SER A 131 0.69 7.54 1.00
N PRO A 132 0.38 8.16 -0.15
CA PRO A 132 1.26 8.12 -1.33
C PRO A 132 2.70 8.56 -1.08
N PHE A 133 2.89 9.55 -0.23
CA PHE A 133 4.22 10.12 0.04
C PHE A 133 4.87 9.61 1.34
N ASP A 134 4.35 8.52 1.91
CA ASP A 134 5.02 7.83 3.00
C ASP A 134 6.31 7.17 2.52
N HIS A 135 7.40 7.38 3.26
CA HIS A 135 8.68 6.76 2.98
C HIS A 135 8.67 5.28 3.32
N ILE A 136 8.73 4.44 2.30
CA ILE A 136 8.87 2.99 2.44
C ILE A 136 10.29 2.54 2.13
N LYS A 137 10.67 1.39 2.68
CA LYS A 137 11.89 0.67 2.33
C LYS A 137 11.59 -0.44 1.33
N PRO A 138 12.59 -0.93 0.57
CA PRO A 138 12.38 -2.07 -0.31
C PRO A 138 11.92 -3.31 0.47
N TYR A 139 10.82 -3.90 0.06
CA TYR A 139 10.26 -5.10 0.67
C TYR A 139 9.48 -5.94 -0.33
N ARG A 140 9.14 -7.17 0.04
CA ARG A 140 8.11 -7.97 -0.60
C ARG A 140 7.33 -8.72 0.48
N LEU A 141 6.06 -8.42 0.59
CA LEU A 141 5.10 -9.14 1.42
C LEU A 141 3.70 -8.82 0.90
N GLU A 142 3.05 -9.83 0.30
CA GLU A 142 1.69 -9.70 -0.20
C GLU A 142 0.69 -9.92 0.95
N MET A 143 -0.47 -9.26 0.91
CA MET A 143 -1.46 -9.35 1.98
C MET A 143 -1.99 -10.78 2.18
N GLY A 144 -2.10 -11.54 1.08
CA GLY A 144 -2.53 -12.94 1.09
C GLY A 144 -1.47 -13.95 1.58
N THR A 145 -0.25 -13.49 1.88
CA THR A 145 0.81 -14.37 2.39
C THR A 145 0.39 -15.00 3.72
N LYS A 146 0.50 -16.33 3.81
CA LYS A 146 0.17 -17.10 5.03
C LYS A 146 1.26 -16.94 6.09
N PHE A 147 1.39 -15.74 6.61
CA PHE A 147 2.41 -15.38 7.59
C PHE A 147 1.76 -14.90 8.88
N SER A 148 2.17 -15.51 9.99
CA SER A 148 1.68 -15.20 11.34
C SER A 148 2.60 -14.21 12.04
N VAL A 149 2.04 -13.21 12.69
CA VAL A 149 2.81 -12.18 13.42
C VAL A 149 2.17 -11.97 14.79
N ASN A 150 2.95 -12.03 15.86
CA ASN A 150 2.50 -11.73 17.23
C ASN A 150 1.22 -12.47 17.64
N GLY A 151 1.09 -13.75 17.27
CA GLY A 151 -0.07 -14.59 17.62
C GLY A 151 -1.28 -14.42 16.69
N SER A 152 -1.23 -13.54 15.69
CA SER A 152 -2.26 -13.49 14.65
C SER A 152 -2.18 -14.73 13.75
N LYS A 153 -3.31 -15.11 13.15
CA LYS A 153 -3.37 -16.28 12.24
C LYS A 153 -2.68 -16.01 10.90
N ASN A 154 -2.77 -14.77 10.42
CA ASN A 154 -2.22 -14.30 9.14
C ASN A 154 -2.20 -12.76 9.14
N LEU A 155 -1.78 -12.16 8.01
CA LEU A 155 -1.72 -10.71 7.86
C LEU A 155 -3.11 -10.05 7.89
N TYR A 156 -4.15 -10.70 7.39
CA TYR A 156 -5.52 -10.15 7.48
C TYR A 156 -5.94 -10.00 8.95
N ASP A 157 -5.73 -11.03 9.76
CA ASP A 157 -6.04 -11.00 11.19
C ASP A 157 -5.22 -9.93 11.93
N PHE A 158 -3.95 -9.77 11.55
CA PHE A 158 -3.07 -8.76 12.13
C PHE A 158 -3.49 -7.32 11.78
N TRP A 159 -3.94 -7.10 10.54
CA TRP A 159 -4.17 -5.77 10.01
C TRP A 159 -5.63 -5.29 10.06
N ALA A 160 -6.62 -6.21 10.01
CA ALA A 160 -8.01 -5.86 9.75
C ALA A 160 -8.54 -4.72 10.62
N SER A 161 -8.44 -4.85 11.93
CA SER A 161 -8.92 -3.82 12.86
C SER A 161 -8.11 -2.52 12.75
N LYS A 162 -6.78 -2.62 12.65
CA LYS A 162 -5.89 -1.46 12.59
C LYS A 162 -6.15 -0.62 11.33
N VAL A 163 -6.13 -1.27 10.16
CA VAL A 163 -6.28 -0.60 8.87
C VAL A 163 -7.69 -0.04 8.71
N THR A 164 -8.72 -0.79 9.14
CA THR A 164 -10.09 -0.32 9.12
C THR A 164 -10.28 0.92 9.99
N ASN A 165 -9.79 0.90 11.22
CA ASN A 165 -9.90 2.04 12.13
C ASN A 165 -9.12 3.26 11.64
N GLN A 166 -7.91 3.05 11.08
CA GLN A 166 -7.14 4.14 10.52
C GLN A 166 -7.87 4.78 9.34
N LEU A 167 -8.38 3.97 8.39
CA LEU A 167 -9.14 4.50 7.27
C LEU A 167 -10.37 5.28 7.74
N LYS A 168 -11.13 4.72 8.69
CA LYS A 168 -12.31 5.41 9.27
C LYS A 168 -11.97 6.73 9.91
N SER A 169 -10.81 6.85 10.56
CA SER A 169 -10.38 8.10 11.22
C SER A 169 -10.03 9.21 10.23
N GLU A 170 -9.77 8.86 8.97
CA GLU A 170 -9.42 9.79 7.90
C GLU A 170 -10.60 10.20 7.02
N LEU A 171 -11.75 9.51 7.17
CA LEU A 171 -12.93 9.75 6.34
C LEU A 171 -13.82 10.84 6.94
N ASP A 172 -14.23 11.78 6.09
CA ASP A 172 -15.35 12.65 6.40
C ASP A 172 -16.69 11.88 6.29
N LYS A 173 -17.75 12.36 6.96
CA LYS A 173 -19.02 11.65 7.06
C LYS A 173 -19.64 11.26 5.71
N ASP A 174 -19.51 12.14 4.72
CA ASP A 174 -20.13 11.98 3.40
C ASP A 174 -19.09 11.67 2.29
N GLU A 175 -17.87 11.28 2.70
CA GLU A 175 -16.80 10.94 1.77
C GLU A 175 -17.04 9.54 1.15
N ILE A 176 -16.92 9.44 -0.17
CA ILE A 176 -17.06 8.17 -0.89
C ILE A 176 -15.71 7.44 -0.92
N ILE A 177 -15.74 6.12 -0.78
CA ILE A 177 -14.59 5.26 -0.98
C ILE A 177 -14.67 4.63 -2.36
N LEU A 178 -13.73 4.97 -3.24
CA LEU A 178 -13.54 4.30 -4.52
C LEU A 178 -12.50 3.18 -4.36
N ASN A 179 -12.97 1.93 -4.38
CA ASN A 179 -12.10 0.78 -4.30
C ASN A 179 -11.58 0.37 -5.68
N LEU A 180 -10.31 0.62 -5.94
CA LEU A 180 -9.56 0.14 -7.10
C LEU A 180 -8.51 -0.91 -6.72
N ALA A 181 -8.45 -1.31 -5.45
CA ALA A 181 -7.58 -2.37 -5.00
C ALA A 181 -8.11 -3.75 -5.42
N SER A 182 -7.21 -4.70 -5.60
CA SER A 182 -7.60 -6.09 -5.82
C SER A 182 -8.35 -6.66 -4.61
N ASN A 183 -9.12 -7.72 -4.83
CA ASN A 183 -9.83 -8.42 -3.76
C ASN A 183 -8.88 -8.89 -2.65
N GLU A 184 -7.66 -9.33 -3.01
CA GLU A 184 -6.65 -9.73 -2.06
C GLU A 184 -6.36 -8.62 -1.04
N TYR A 185 -6.11 -7.40 -1.52
CA TYR A 185 -5.77 -6.29 -0.63
C TYR A 185 -7.00 -5.70 0.04
N PHE A 186 -8.08 -5.49 -0.70
CA PHE A 186 -9.28 -4.87 -0.13
C PHE A 186 -9.94 -5.70 0.99
N SER A 187 -9.78 -7.03 0.95
CA SER A 187 -10.31 -7.95 1.97
C SER A 187 -9.69 -7.74 3.38
N VAL A 188 -8.63 -6.93 3.52
CA VAL A 188 -8.11 -6.54 4.83
C VAL A 188 -9.04 -5.59 5.57
N LEU A 189 -9.87 -4.84 4.85
CA LEU A 189 -10.83 -3.90 5.42
C LEU A 189 -12.10 -4.62 5.87
N ASN A 190 -12.54 -4.35 7.10
CA ASN A 190 -13.87 -4.74 7.53
C ASN A 190 -14.90 -3.73 7.00
N SER A 191 -15.34 -3.92 5.76
CA SER A 191 -16.29 -3.01 5.09
C SER A 191 -17.61 -2.84 5.84
N LYS A 192 -18.01 -3.80 6.69
CA LYS A 192 -19.23 -3.71 7.51
C LYS A 192 -19.13 -2.68 8.63
N GLU A 193 -17.92 -2.32 9.03
CA GLU A 193 -17.67 -1.29 10.04
C GLU A 193 -17.49 0.12 9.45
N ILE A 194 -17.48 0.24 8.13
CA ILE A 194 -17.34 1.50 7.40
C ILE A 194 -18.74 1.95 7.00
N SER A 195 -19.18 3.11 7.49
CA SER A 195 -20.50 3.67 7.19
C SER A 195 -20.56 4.40 5.86
N ASN A 196 -19.41 4.77 5.30
CA ASN A 196 -19.27 5.49 4.05
C ASN A 196 -19.64 4.60 2.85
N GLU A 197 -20.17 5.19 1.79
CA GLU A 197 -20.42 4.48 0.54
C GLU A 197 -19.11 3.95 -0.06
N ILE A 198 -19.12 2.67 -0.45
CA ILE A 198 -17.99 2.01 -1.11
C ILE A 198 -18.39 1.64 -2.53
N ILE A 199 -17.71 2.24 -3.50
CA ILE A 199 -17.88 1.95 -4.92
C ILE A 199 -16.72 1.06 -5.38
N SER A 200 -17.02 -0.14 -5.87
CA SER A 200 -16.03 -1.07 -6.45
C SER A 200 -16.34 -1.32 -7.93
N PRO A 201 -15.71 -0.60 -8.86
CA PRO A 201 -15.91 -0.80 -10.28
C PRO A 201 -15.51 -2.22 -10.72
N GLN A 202 -16.32 -2.82 -11.57
CA GLN A 202 -15.99 -4.09 -12.21
C GLN A 202 -15.65 -3.81 -13.68
N PHE A 203 -14.41 -4.08 -14.05
CA PHE A 203 -13.96 -4.02 -15.44
C PHE A 203 -14.32 -5.35 -16.10
N LYS A 204 -15.05 -5.31 -17.21
CA LYS A 204 -15.38 -6.47 -18.03
C LYS A 204 -14.70 -6.30 -19.37
N ASP A 205 -14.04 -7.34 -19.84
CA ASP A 205 -13.49 -7.46 -21.20
C ASP A 205 -14.62 -7.57 -22.22
#